data_ef673e89930f77d7ede600fe1492f5fd
#
_entry.id   ef673e89930f77d7ede600fe1492f5fd
#
_cell.length_a   1.000
_cell.length_b   1.000
_cell.length_c   1.000
_cell.angle_alpha   90.00
_cell.angle_beta   90.00
_cell.angle_gamma   90.00
#
_symmetry.space_group_name_H-M   'P 1'
#
loop_
_entity.id
_entity.type
_entity.pdbx_description
1 polymer ?
#
loop_
_entity_poly.entity_id
_entity_poly.type
_entity_poly.pdbx_seq_one_letter_code
_entity_poly.pdbx_strand_id
1 'polypeptide(L)'
;MEKAISTINQFDFTRDEITRFVDKATNEILDGNDNILVVSGKLKVMENIVKGLRANLKDYIHEEASKYPDKTFDLSGFTFSKVNRTTYQYKMDAEWNRLNEAKKDREAFLKALKTPVADPDSGELINLVNSFVTESISIKVK
;
A
#
# COMPACT_ATOMS: atom_id res chain seq x y z
N MET A 1 9.97 28.66 -14.37
CA MET A 1 9.51 27.44 -13.70
C MET A 1 8.61 26.66 -14.66
N GLU A 2 8.96 25.45 -14.94
CA GLU A 2 8.16 24.57 -15.78
C GLU A 2 6.80 24.30 -15.12
N LYS A 3 5.72 24.30 -15.91
CA LYS A 3 4.40 24.04 -15.35
C LYS A 3 4.32 22.57 -14.91
N ALA A 4 3.88 22.29 -13.68
CA ALA A 4 3.77 20.93 -13.15
C ALA A 4 2.99 19.96 -14.07
N ILE A 5 1.96 20.47 -14.77
CA ILE A 5 1.17 19.68 -15.72
C ILE A 5 2.00 19.20 -16.93
N SER A 6 3.00 19.95 -17.38
CA SER A 6 3.85 19.52 -18.50
C SER A 6 4.71 18.31 -18.13
N THR A 7 5.14 18.23 -16.87
CA THR A 7 5.85 17.07 -16.35
C THR A 7 4.95 15.84 -16.30
N ILE A 8 3.70 16.01 -15.85
CA ILE A 8 2.73 14.88 -15.79
C ILE A 8 2.43 14.36 -17.21
N ASN A 9 2.27 15.24 -18.19
CA ASN A 9 1.95 14.86 -19.57
C ASN A 9 3.10 14.07 -20.27
N GLN A 10 4.30 14.05 -19.71
CA GLN A 10 5.39 13.21 -20.23
C GLN A 10 5.22 11.73 -19.88
N PHE A 11 4.33 11.38 -18.96
CA PHE A 11 4.06 10.00 -18.54
C PHE A 11 2.89 9.39 -19.33
N ASP A 12 2.97 9.47 -20.65
CA ASP A 12 2.01 8.84 -21.58
C ASP A 12 2.58 7.52 -22.10
N PHE A 13 2.67 6.54 -21.21
CA PHE A 13 3.23 5.22 -21.49
C PHE A 13 2.15 4.14 -21.52
N THR A 14 2.23 3.27 -22.51
CA THR A 14 1.53 1.99 -22.48
C THR A 14 2.12 1.09 -21.39
N ARG A 15 1.41 0.01 -21.05
CA ARG A 15 1.85 -0.97 -20.05
C ARG A 15 3.23 -1.56 -20.41
N ASP A 16 3.45 -1.87 -21.67
CA ASP A 16 4.72 -2.45 -22.14
C ASP A 16 5.86 -1.42 -22.10
N GLU A 17 5.56 -0.16 -22.40
CA GLU A 17 6.53 0.93 -22.31
C GLU A 17 6.91 1.22 -20.86
N ILE A 18 5.96 1.12 -19.93
CA ILE A 18 6.26 1.23 -18.48
C ILE A 18 7.27 0.14 -18.09
N THR A 19 7.03 -1.10 -18.48
CA THR A 19 7.94 -2.22 -18.16
C THR A 19 9.33 -1.97 -18.71
N ARG A 20 9.44 -1.62 -20.01
CA ARG A 20 10.71 -1.31 -20.66
C ARG A 20 11.44 -0.12 -20.01
N PHE A 21 10.70 0.92 -19.64
CA PHE A 21 11.27 2.08 -18.96
C PHE A 21 11.84 1.69 -17.59
N VAL A 22 11.10 0.90 -16.80
CA VAL A 22 11.56 0.44 -15.47
C VAL A 22 12.82 -0.41 -15.60
N ASP A 23 12.85 -1.37 -16.54
CA ASP A 23 14.01 -2.24 -16.75
C ASP A 23 15.24 -1.44 -17.19
N LYS A 24 15.05 -0.52 -18.13
CA LYS A 24 16.14 0.36 -18.62
C LYS A 24 16.67 1.26 -17.50
N ALA A 25 15.78 1.94 -16.76
CA ALA A 25 16.16 2.82 -15.67
C ALA A 25 16.86 2.04 -14.54
N THR A 26 16.41 0.82 -14.24
CA THR A 26 17.06 -0.06 -13.26
C THR A 26 18.49 -0.35 -13.66
N ASN A 27 18.72 -0.76 -14.91
CA ASN A 27 20.08 -1.05 -15.42
C ASN A 27 20.97 0.20 -15.39
N GLU A 28 20.46 1.34 -15.83
CA GLU A 28 21.22 2.60 -15.80
C GLU A 28 21.60 3.02 -14.37
N ILE A 29 20.73 2.81 -13.38
CA ILE A 29 21.02 3.09 -11.96
C ILE A 29 22.09 2.13 -11.42
N LEU A 30 22.01 0.85 -11.75
CA LEU A 30 22.95 -0.17 -11.28
C LEU A 30 24.34 -0.03 -11.94
N ASP A 31 24.37 0.35 -13.22
CA ASP A 31 25.62 0.54 -13.98
C ASP A 31 26.25 1.93 -13.75
N GLY A 32 25.47 2.87 -13.20
CA GLY A 32 25.92 4.23 -12.90
C GLY A 32 26.68 4.33 -11.58
N ASN A 33 27.23 5.52 -11.33
CA ASN A 33 27.93 5.84 -10.07
C ASN A 33 26.98 6.49 -9.03
N ASP A 34 25.67 6.44 -9.25
CA ASP A 34 24.70 7.02 -8.35
C ASP A 34 24.54 6.17 -7.07
N ASN A 35 24.41 6.85 -5.95
CA ASN A 35 24.12 6.17 -4.69
C ASN A 35 22.67 5.67 -4.69
N ILE A 36 22.47 4.37 -4.63
CA ILE A 36 21.15 3.72 -4.68
C ILE A 36 20.22 4.22 -3.56
N LEU A 37 20.74 4.51 -2.37
CA LEU A 37 19.93 5.06 -1.29
C LEU A 37 19.42 6.48 -1.60
N VAL A 38 20.25 7.30 -2.27
CA VAL A 38 19.83 8.64 -2.71
C VAL A 38 18.77 8.53 -3.80
N VAL A 39 18.93 7.62 -4.76
CA VAL A 39 17.93 7.35 -5.80
C VAL A 39 16.62 6.89 -5.16
N SER A 40 16.68 5.97 -4.18
CA SER A 40 15.53 5.49 -3.42
C SER A 40 14.79 6.62 -2.68
N GLY A 41 15.55 7.57 -2.11
CA GLY A 41 15.00 8.79 -1.49
C GLY A 41 14.25 9.66 -2.50
N LYS A 42 14.80 9.87 -3.71
CA LYS A 42 14.13 10.61 -4.80
C LYS A 42 12.85 9.92 -5.27
N LEU A 43 12.86 8.59 -5.38
CA LEU A 43 11.66 7.82 -5.68
C LEU A 43 10.58 8.01 -4.61
N LYS A 44 10.97 8.08 -3.33
CA LYS A 44 10.04 8.38 -2.24
C LYS A 44 9.41 9.78 -2.35
N VAL A 45 10.17 10.77 -2.80
CA VAL A 45 9.61 12.10 -3.10
C VAL A 45 8.56 12.01 -4.21
N MET A 46 8.84 11.28 -5.30
CA MET A 46 7.89 11.07 -6.40
C MET A 46 6.61 10.38 -5.92
N GLU A 47 6.71 9.33 -5.11
CA GLU A 47 5.54 8.68 -4.49
C GLU A 47 4.68 9.67 -3.70
N ASN A 48 5.31 10.51 -2.89
CA ASN A 48 4.62 11.50 -2.06
C ASN A 48 3.90 12.55 -2.92
N ILE A 49 4.51 12.99 -4.02
CA ILE A 49 3.90 13.91 -4.98
C ILE A 49 2.66 13.26 -5.61
N VAL A 50 2.80 12.03 -6.12
CA VAL A 50 1.69 11.30 -6.75
C VAL A 50 0.54 11.07 -5.75
N LYS A 51 0.86 10.67 -4.52
CA LYS A 51 -0.15 10.49 -3.46
C LYS A 51 -0.88 11.78 -3.12
N GLY A 52 -0.14 12.88 -2.98
CA GLY A 52 -0.73 14.20 -2.68
C GLY A 52 -1.68 14.66 -3.80
N LEU A 53 -1.24 14.57 -5.04
CA LEU A 53 -2.08 14.93 -6.20
C LEU A 53 -3.34 14.07 -6.28
N ARG A 54 -3.22 12.76 -6.13
CA ARG A 54 -4.38 11.85 -6.14
C ARG A 54 -5.37 12.16 -5.01
N ALA A 55 -4.88 12.48 -3.81
CA ALA A 55 -5.73 12.85 -2.69
C ALA A 55 -6.50 14.14 -2.97
N ASN A 56 -5.80 15.16 -3.49
CA ASN A 56 -6.42 16.45 -3.79
C ASN A 56 -7.41 16.38 -4.97
N LEU A 57 -7.18 15.51 -5.94
CA LEU A 57 -8.03 15.35 -7.12
C LEU A 57 -9.17 14.35 -6.93
N LYS A 58 -9.23 13.62 -5.81
CA LYS A 58 -10.15 12.51 -5.62
C LYS A 58 -11.60 12.86 -5.92
N ASP A 59 -12.10 13.94 -5.35
CA ASP A 59 -13.51 14.35 -5.50
C ASP A 59 -13.80 14.84 -6.93
N TYR A 60 -12.86 15.56 -7.53
CA TYR A 60 -12.97 15.98 -8.93
C TYR A 60 -12.96 14.80 -9.90
N ILE A 61 -12.16 13.77 -9.64
CA ILE A 61 -12.15 12.54 -10.43
C ILE A 61 -13.50 11.83 -10.34
N HIS A 62 -14.11 11.76 -9.16
CA HIS A 62 -15.46 11.18 -8.99
C HIS A 62 -16.53 11.99 -9.73
N GLU A 63 -16.46 13.32 -9.66
CA GLU A 63 -17.37 14.21 -10.36
C GLU A 63 -17.28 14.03 -11.87
N GLU A 64 -16.05 14.02 -12.43
CA GLU A 64 -15.85 13.77 -13.86
C GLU A 64 -16.33 12.38 -14.28
N ALA A 65 -16.01 11.33 -13.52
CA ALA A 65 -16.45 9.98 -13.81
C ALA A 65 -17.97 9.81 -13.78
N SER A 66 -18.68 10.62 -12.99
CA SER A 66 -20.15 10.58 -12.91
C SER A 66 -20.84 11.02 -14.18
N LYS A 67 -20.15 11.77 -15.04
CA LYS A 67 -20.68 12.22 -16.36
C LYS A 67 -20.79 11.08 -17.38
N TYR A 68 -20.11 9.96 -17.14
CA TYR A 68 -20.18 8.77 -18.00
C TYR A 68 -21.22 7.81 -17.44
N PRO A 69 -22.21 7.36 -18.24
CA PRO A 69 -23.30 6.52 -17.75
C PRO A 69 -22.85 5.10 -17.42
N ASP A 70 -21.84 4.58 -18.11
CA ASP A 70 -21.40 3.20 -17.98
C ASP A 70 -20.53 2.99 -16.73
N LYS A 71 -20.56 1.78 -16.19
CA LYS A 71 -19.71 1.37 -15.08
C LYS A 71 -18.23 1.38 -15.46
N THR A 72 -17.94 1.03 -16.72
CA THR A 72 -16.60 1.01 -17.31
C THR A 72 -16.62 1.80 -18.61
N PHE A 73 -15.65 2.67 -18.81
CA PHE A 73 -15.51 3.50 -20.00
C PHE A 73 -14.04 3.74 -20.34
N ASP A 74 -13.76 3.98 -21.61
CA ASP A 74 -12.43 4.29 -22.12
C ASP A 74 -12.30 5.78 -22.44
N LEU A 75 -11.18 6.37 -22.09
CA LEU A 75 -10.84 7.75 -22.41
C LEU A 75 -9.33 7.91 -22.55
N SER A 76 -8.88 8.44 -23.68
CA SER A 76 -7.48 8.78 -23.95
C SER A 76 -6.48 7.64 -23.65
N GLY A 77 -6.81 6.41 -24.04
CA GLY A 77 -5.97 5.23 -23.86
C GLY A 77 -6.04 4.60 -22.46
N PHE A 78 -6.90 5.11 -21.58
CA PHE A 78 -7.14 4.55 -20.25
C PHE A 78 -8.54 3.96 -20.14
N THR A 79 -8.63 2.84 -19.43
CA THR A 79 -9.92 2.25 -19.05
C THR A 79 -10.23 2.59 -17.61
N PHE A 80 -11.37 3.22 -17.38
CA PHE A 80 -11.86 3.61 -16.07
C PHE A 80 -13.00 2.72 -15.63
N SER A 81 -13.00 2.29 -14.37
CA SER A 81 -14.07 1.50 -13.79
C SER A 81 -14.55 2.11 -12.48
N LYS A 82 -15.87 2.31 -12.37
CA LYS A 82 -16.49 2.76 -11.12
C LYS A 82 -16.60 1.57 -10.17
N VAL A 83 -15.90 1.63 -9.04
CA VAL A 83 -15.85 0.55 -8.04
C VAL A 83 -16.54 1.00 -6.77
N ASN A 84 -17.59 0.29 -6.38
CA ASN A 84 -18.28 0.50 -5.10
C ASN A 84 -17.79 -0.57 -4.11
N ARG A 85 -17.41 -0.13 -2.91
CA ARG A 85 -17.06 -1.02 -1.80
C ARG A 85 -18.02 -0.79 -0.65
N THR A 86 -18.60 -1.87 -0.15
CA THR A 86 -19.37 -1.83 1.08
C THR A 86 -18.42 -2.04 2.25
N THR A 87 -18.47 -1.13 3.22
CA THR A 87 -17.70 -1.24 4.46
C THR A 87 -18.64 -1.55 5.60
N TYR A 88 -18.39 -2.62 6.32
CA TYR A 88 -19.16 -3.01 7.49
C TYR A 88 -18.48 -2.50 8.76
N GLN A 89 -19.30 -1.89 9.64
CA GLN A 89 -18.80 -1.33 10.89
C GLN A 89 -18.90 -2.36 12.03
N TYR A 90 -18.14 -3.42 11.96
CA TYR A 90 -18.13 -4.51 12.93
C TYR A 90 -17.93 -4.05 14.39
N LYS A 91 -17.25 -2.93 14.60
CA LYS A 91 -17.02 -2.34 15.93
C LYS A 91 -18.28 -1.88 16.64
N MET A 92 -19.42 -1.82 15.95
CA MET A 92 -20.72 -1.54 16.55
C MET A 92 -21.28 -2.74 17.30
N ASP A 93 -20.81 -3.94 17.05
CA ASP A 93 -21.24 -5.17 17.71
C ASP A 93 -20.39 -5.45 18.96
N ALA A 94 -21.07 -5.59 20.10
CA ALA A 94 -20.39 -5.80 21.39
C ALA A 94 -19.65 -7.15 21.46
N GLU A 95 -20.23 -8.20 20.89
CA GLU A 95 -19.62 -9.52 20.87
C GLU A 95 -18.39 -9.54 19.96
N TRP A 96 -18.44 -8.87 18.80
CA TRP A 96 -17.28 -8.70 17.94
C TRP A 96 -16.13 -8.01 18.68
N ASN A 97 -16.41 -6.95 19.45
CA ASN A 97 -15.40 -6.25 20.24
C ASN A 97 -14.80 -7.16 21.30
N ARG A 98 -15.62 -7.94 22.02
CA ARG A 98 -15.17 -8.91 23.03
C ARG A 98 -14.24 -9.96 22.42
N LEU A 99 -14.62 -10.54 21.30
CA LEU A 99 -13.82 -11.55 20.59
C LEU A 99 -12.50 -10.95 20.05
N ASN A 100 -12.55 -9.71 19.56
CA ASN A 100 -11.36 -9.03 19.07
C ASN A 100 -10.34 -8.72 20.18
N GLU A 101 -10.81 -8.32 21.38
CA GLU A 101 -9.95 -8.14 22.56
C GLU A 101 -9.40 -9.48 23.05
N ALA A 102 -10.22 -10.52 23.14
CA ALA A 102 -9.76 -11.86 23.49
C ALA A 102 -8.67 -12.39 22.54
N LYS A 103 -8.82 -12.13 21.23
CA LYS A 103 -7.79 -12.44 20.23
C LYS A 103 -6.48 -11.71 20.51
N LYS A 104 -6.52 -10.41 20.80
CA LYS A 104 -5.33 -9.60 21.10
C LYS A 104 -4.64 -10.09 22.36
N ASP A 105 -5.40 -10.40 23.40
CA ASP A 105 -4.87 -10.92 24.65
C ASP A 105 -4.18 -12.27 24.42
N ARG A 106 -4.77 -13.16 23.61
CA ARG A 106 -4.16 -14.43 23.23
C ARG A 106 -2.87 -14.23 22.44
N GLU A 107 -2.84 -13.33 21.47
CA GLU A 107 -1.63 -12.99 20.70
C GLU A 107 -0.51 -12.45 21.60
N ALA A 108 -0.84 -11.56 22.54
CA ALA A 108 0.13 -11.03 23.50
C ALA A 108 0.70 -12.14 24.42
N PHE A 109 -0.16 -13.02 24.90
CA PHE A 109 0.25 -14.18 25.69
C PHE A 109 1.21 -15.08 24.90
N LEU A 110 0.85 -15.48 23.67
CA LEU A 110 1.67 -16.34 22.82
C LEU A 110 3.03 -15.70 22.47
N LYS A 111 3.08 -14.39 22.24
CA LYS A 111 4.33 -13.63 22.00
C LYS A 111 5.24 -13.62 23.22
N ALA A 112 4.67 -13.61 24.42
CA ALA A 112 5.42 -13.57 25.67
C ALA A 112 5.99 -14.92 26.09
N LEU A 113 5.48 -16.04 25.57
CA LEU A 113 5.96 -17.38 25.90
C LEU A 113 7.43 -17.56 25.53
N LYS A 114 8.20 -18.13 26.46
CA LYS A 114 9.60 -18.54 26.25
C LYS A 114 9.76 -20.04 26.12
N THR A 115 8.84 -20.80 26.74
CA THR A 115 8.77 -22.26 26.72
C THR A 115 7.30 -22.68 26.58
N PRO A 116 7.01 -23.87 26.06
CA PRO A 116 5.65 -24.41 26.07
C PRO A 116 5.10 -24.49 27.49
N VAL A 117 3.83 -24.20 27.66
CA VAL A 117 3.13 -24.25 28.96
C VAL A 117 1.84 -25.04 28.84
N ALA A 118 1.40 -25.68 29.92
CA ALA A 118 0.11 -26.34 29.96
C ALA A 118 -1.00 -25.30 30.11
N ASP A 119 -2.10 -25.47 29.34
CA ASP A 119 -3.30 -24.68 29.53
C ASP A 119 -3.92 -25.03 30.88
N PRO A 120 -4.20 -24.04 31.78
CA PRO A 120 -4.72 -24.33 33.11
C PRO A 120 -6.12 -24.91 33.12
N ASP A 121 -6.92 -24.70 32.07
CA ASP A 121 -8.29 -25.16 31.97
C ASP A 121 -8.41 -26.54 31.29
N SER A 122 -7.69 -26.74 30.18
CA SER A 122 -7.75 -27.97 29.39
C SER A 122 -6.64 -28.96 29.67
N GLY A 123 -5.52 -28.48 30.22
CA GLY A 123 -4.28 -29.28 30.40
C GLY A 123 -3.49 -29.52 29.10
N GLU A 124 -3.98 -29.04 27.98
CA GLU A 124 -3.30 -29.17 26.69
C GLU A 124 -2.01 -28.33 26.66
N LEU A 125 -1.01 -28.79 25.94
CA LEU A 125 0.25 -28.06 25.79
C LEU A 125 0.09 -26.90 24.82
N ILE A 126 0.35 -25.69 25.30
CA ILE A 126 0.43 -24.48 24.48
C ILE A 126 1.87 -24.34 23.99
N ASN A 127 2.07 -24.52 22.69
CA ASN A 127 3.38 -24.43 22.07
C ASN A 127 3.73 -22.98 21.72
N LEU A 128 5.04 -22.73 21.54
CA LEU A 128 5.54 -21.47 21.01
C LEU A 128 5.04 -21.26 19.57
N VAL A 129 4.69 -20.02 19.25
CA VAL A 129 4.42 -19.63 17.85
C VAL A 129 5.74 -19.33 17.15
N ASN A 130 5.85 -19.72 15.88
CA ASN A 130 7.00 -19.37 15.06
C ASN A 130 7.02 -17.86 14.80
N SER A 131 8.19 -17.28 14.87
CA SER A 131 8.43 -15.89 14.50
C SER A 131 9.65 -15.79 13.59
N PHE A 132 9.62 -14.81 12.72
CA PHE A 132 10.76 -14.43 11.88
C PHE A 132 10.87 -12.92 11.81
N VAL A 133 12.08 -12.44 11.62
CA VAL A 133 12.38 -11.02 11.49
C VAL A 133 12.59 -10.69 10.03
N THR A 134 11.86 -9.67 9.55
CA THR A 134 12.08 -9.09 8.23
C THR A 134 12.66 -7.69 8.41
N GLU A 135 13.83 -7.46 7.83
CA GLU A 135 14.43 -6.13 7.81
C GLU A 135 13.93 -5.34 6.61
N SER A 136 13.61 -4.08 6.83
CA SER A 136 13.21 -3.14 5.78
C SER A 136 13.85 -1.78 6.00
N ILE A 137 14.07 -1.04 4.93
CA ILE A 137 14.62 0.31 4.98
C ILE A 137 13.46 1.30 4.89
N SER A 138 13.30 2.12 5.92
CA SER A 138 12.32 3.21 5.96
C SER A 138 12.96 4.49 5.43
N ILE A 139 12.26 5.18 4.54
CA ILE A 139 12.70 6.43 3.93
C ILE A 139 11.75 7.55 4.36
N LYS A 140 12.30 8.57 5.00
CA LYS A 140 11.57 9.78 5.39
C LYS A 140 12.10 10.97 4.61
N VAL A 141 11.23 11.68 3.93
CA VAL A 141 11.54 12.95 3.28
C VAL A 141 11.53 14.04 4.36
N LYS A 142 12.60 14.84 4.41
CA LYS A 142 12.72 15.99 5.33
C LYS A 142 11.96 17.20 4.83
#